data_9d724ac35bcd124f9802376c1ffc302d
#
_entry.id   9d724ac35bcd124f9802376c1ffc302d
#
_cell.length_a   1.000
_cell.length_b   1.000
_cell.length_c   1.000
_cell.angle_alpha   90.00
_cell.angle_beta   90.00
_cell.angle_gamma   90.00
#
_symmetry.space_group_name_H-M   'P 1'
#
loop_
_entity.id
_entity.type
_entity.pdbx_description
1 polymer ?
#
loop_
_entity_poly.entity_id
_entity_poly.type
_entity_poly.pdbx_seq_one_letter_code
_entity_poly.pdbx_strand_id
1 'polypeptide(L)'
;MKTVITYGTYDLLHQGHINLLRRAKELGDYLIVGVTSDSFDRERGKLNVRNNVLERVEAVKATGYADKVIIEDYIGQKIDDIQKYDVDIFAIGSDWEGKFDYLNEYCKVIYLPRTEGISSTMLRAESTIDVKVGIIGCGRVANRFPFEANVVNGASVVAAYDIDPKVSEKFVTDHQNMKQCCDLDELYERVDAIYVATPHLSTMSIIRTV
;
A
#
# COMPACT_ATOMS: atom_id res chain seq x y z
N MET A 1 -35.03 11.11 4.95
CA MET A 1 -33.76 11.32 4.26
C MET A 1 -32.93 10.08 4.54
N LYS A 2 -32.52 9.38 3.50
CA LYS A 2 -31.80 8.12 3.64
C LYS A 2 -30.28 8.38 3.69
N THR A 3 -29.66 8.07 4.81
CA THR A 3 -28.22 8.32 5.07
C THR A 3 -27.37 7.11 4.73
N VAL A 4 -26.37 7.30 3.91
CA VAL A 4 -25.39 6.27 3.50
C VAL A 4 -24.02 6.65 4.06
N ILE A 5 -23.25 5.65 4.56
CA ILE A 5 -21.86 5.84 4.95
C ILE A 5 -20.96 4.87 4.22
N THR A 6 -19.77 5.33 3.85
CA THR A 6 -18.71 4.49 3.27
C THR A 6 -17.36 4.89 3.85
N TYR A 7 -16.40 3.95 3.87
CA TYR A 7 -15.05 4.18 4.40
C TYR A 7 -13.97 3.73 3.43
N GLY A 8 -12.84 4.43 3.46
CA GLY A 8 -11.68 4.07 2.69
C GLY A 8 -10.46 4.92 2.99
N THR A 9 -9.30 4.50 2.52
CA THR A 9 -8.09 5.31 2.58
C THR A 9 -8.12 6.41 1.51
N TYR A 10 -8.67 6.14 0.33
CA TYR A 10 -8.76 7.04 -0.83
C TYR A 10 -7.42 7.63 -1.27
N ASP A 11 -6.34 6.86 -1.07
CA ASP A 11 -5.01 7.25 -1.52
C ASP A 11 -4.90 7.21 -3.05
N LEU A 12 -4.25 8.24 -3.64
CA LEU A 12 -4.17 8.38 -5.11
C LEU A 12 -5.56 8.21 -5.74
N LEU A 13 -6.49 9.09 -5.39
CA LEU A 13 -7.89 8.98 -5.82
C LEU A 13 -7.99 8.67 -7.32
N HIS A 14 -8.64 7.56 -7.66
CA HIS A 14 -8.75 7.07 -9.03
C HIS A 14 -10.19 6.71 -9.40
N GLN A 15 -10.42 6.38 -10.67
CA GLN A 15 -11.76 6.08 -11.19
C GLN A 15 -12.50 4.99 -10.39
N GLY A 16 -11.79 4.00 -9.85
CA GLY A 16 -12.40 2.98 -8.97
C GLY A 16 -13.02 3.56 -7.69
N HIS A 17 -12.31 4.50 -7.05
CA HIS A 17 -12.83 5.23 -5.90
C HIS A 17 -14.03 6.13 -6.28
N ILE A 18 -13.92 6.85 -7.40
CA ILE A 18 -14.99 7.72 -7.89
C ILE A 18 -16.26 6.92 -8.18
N ASN A 19 -16.13 5.75 -8.83
CA ASN A 19 -17.24 4.86 -9.10
C ASN A 19 -17.87 4.30 -7.82
N LEU A 20 -17.06 3.97 -6.80
CA LEU A 20 -17.55 3.54 -5.50
C LEU A 20 -18.39 4.65 -4.83
N LEU A 21 -17.86 5.88 -4.79
CA LEU A 21 -18.52 7.03 -4.19
C LEU A 21 -19.84 7.35 -4.92
N ARG A 22 -19.83 7.34 -6.26
CA ARG A 22 -21.04 7.54 -7.07
C ARG A 22 -22.11 6.48 -6.75
N ARG A 23 -21.75 5.19 -6.77
CA ARG A 23 -22.67 4.09 -6.46
C ARG A 23 -23.19 4.15 -5.02
N ALA A 24 -22.32 4.53 -4.06
CA ALA A 24 -22.75 4.73 -2.68
C ALA A 24 -23.75 5.89 -2.57
N LYS A 25 -23.52 7.01 -3.27
CA LYS A 25 -24.46 8.15 -3.32
C LYS A 25 -25.82 7.79 -3.92
N GLU A 26 -25.85 6.90 -4.91
CA GLU A 26 -27.08 6.43 -5.55
C GLU A 26 -27.98 5.58 -4.61
N LEU A 27 -27.45 5.11 -3.46
CA LEU A 27 -28.21 4.32 -2.48
C LEU A 27 -29.07 5.17 -1.53
N GLY A 28 -28.82 6.48 -1.44
CA GLY A 28 -29.54 7.35 -0.52
C GLY A 28 -29.42 8.84 -0.85
N ASP A 29 -30.00 9.64 0.02
CA ASP A 29 -30.10 11.11 -0.16
C ASP A 29 -28.83 11.83 0.34
N TYR A 30 -28.19 11.29 1.38
CA TYR A 30 -27.03 11.88 2.05
C TYR A 30 -25.90 10.89 2.19
N LEU A 31 -24.73 11.22 1.64
CA LEU A 31 -23.55 10.35 1.70
C LEU A 31 -22.48 10.93 2.64
N ILE A 32 -22.14 10.14 3.66
CA ILE A 32 -21.00 10.38 4.54
C ILE A 32 -19.83 9.53 4.07
N VAL A 33 -18.66 10.14 3.94
CA VAL A 33 -17.43 9.43 3.54
C VAL A 33 -16.40 9.52 4.67
N GLY A 34 -16.05 8.39 5.26
CA GLY A 34 -14.97 8.26 6.24
C GLY A 34 -13.63 8.05 5.54
N VAL A 35 -12.68 8.96 5.72
CA VAL A 35 -11.30 8.85 5.23
C VAL A 35 -10.43 8.40 6.39
N THR A 36 -9.70 7.30 6.24
CA THR A 36 -8.84 6.77 7.30
C THR A 36 -7.68 7.72 7.57
N SER A 37 -7.38 8.00 8.84
CA SER A 37 -6.23 8.84 9.21
C SER A 37 -4.89 8.16 8.91
N ASP A 38 -3.82 8.95 8.84
CA ASP A 38 -2.47 8.44 8.56
C ASP A 38 -1.95 7.56 9.70
N SER A 39 -2.33 7.86 10.95
CA SER A 39 -2.00 7.06 12.14
C SER A 39 -2.70 5.71 12.10
N PHE A 40 -3.99 5.71 11.83
CA PHE A 40 -4.80 4.50 11.81
C PHE A 40 -4.48 3.59 10.61
N ASP A 41 -4.15 4.17 9.44
CA ASP A 41 -3.65 3.38 8.30
C ASP A 41 -2.34 2.66 8.67
N ARG A 42 -1.41 3.32 9.38
CA ARG A 42 -0.16 2.69 9.87
C ARG A 42 -0.40 1.58 10.89
N GLU A 43 -1.29 1.79 11.85
CA GLU A 43 -1.67 0.76 12.85
C GLU A 43 -2.22 -0.50 12.19
N ARG A 44 -2.96 -0.35 11.07
CA ARG A 44 -3.50 -1.47 10.28
C ARG A 44 -2.47 -2.08 9.31
N GLY A 45 -1.21 -1.66 9.35
CA GLY A 45 -0.13 -2.15 8.50
C GLY A 45 -0.12 -1.56 7.08
N LYS A 46 -0.85 -0.47 6.82
CA LYS A 46 -0.89 0.20 5.53
C LYS A 46 0.18 1.29 5.47
N LEU A 47 1.41 0.89 5.17
CA LEU A 47 2.59 1.77 5.24
C LEU A 47 2.84 2.60 3.97
N ASN A 48 2.17 2.28 2.85
CA ASN A 48 2.46 2.82 1.52
C ASN A 48 1.46 3.89 1.07
N VAL A 49 0.83 4.61 2.01
CA VAL A 49 -0.06 5.73 1.69
C VAL A 49 0.80 6.94 1.31
N ARG A 50 0.55 7.53 0.13
CA ARG A 50 1.34 8.65 -0.40
C ARG A 50 0.81 10.02 0.00
N ASN A 51 -0.50 10.21 -0.16
CA ASN A 51 -1.14 11.45 0.18
C ASN A 51 -1.50 11.48 1.67
N ASN A 52 -1.22 12.57 2.37
CA ASN A 52 -1.65 12.71 3.75
C ASN A 52 -3.18 12.79 3.86
N VAL A 53 -3.73 12.62 5.06
CA VAL A 53 -5.17 12.55 5.28
C VAL A 53 -5.90 13.80 4.78
N LEU A 54 -5.31 14.99 4.89
CA LEU A 54 -5.95 16.25 4.44
C LEU A 54 -6.06 16.29 2.92
N GLU A 55 -5.01 15.91 2.19
CA GLU A 55 -5.02 15.82 0.73
C GLU A 55 -6.07 14.82 0.26
N ARG A 56 -6.21 13.68 0.94
CA ARG A 56 -7.20 12.64 0.62
C ARG A 56 -8.62 13.11 0.90
N VAL A 57 -8.85 13.83 1.99
CA VAL A 57 -10.14 14.47 2.32
C VAL A 57 -10.53 15.49 1.23
N GLU A 58 -9.61 16.36 0.82
CA GLU A 58 -9.89 17.34 -0.24
C GLU A 58 -10.15 16.68 -1.59
N ALA A 59 -9.41 15.63 -1.94
CA ALA A 59 -9.66 14.86 -3.15
C ALA A 59 -11.05 14.21 -3.14
N VAL A 60 -11.50 13.64 -2.02
CA VAL A 60 -12.85 13.09 -1.87
C VAL A 60 -13.91 14.18 -2.00
N LYS A 61 -13.75 15.33 -1.36
CA LYS A 61 -14.67 16.47 -1.48
C LYS A 61 -14.77 16.98 -2.92
N ALA A 62 -13.64 17.05 -3.63
CA ALA A 62 -13.58 17.50 -5.02
C ALA A 62 -14.37 16.60 -5.99
N THR A 63 -14.69 15.36 -5.62
CA THR A 63 -15.54 14.48 -6.44
C THR A 63 -17.00 14.96 -6.52
N GLY A 64 -17.45 15.75 -5.55
CA GLY A 64 -18.82 16.23 -5.45
C GLY A 64 -19.86 15.20 -5.02
N TYR A 65 -19.46 13.95 -4.71
CA TYR A 65 -20.39 12.89 -4.29
C TYR A 65 -20.64 12.89 -2.77
N ALA A 66 -19.64 13.28 -1.97
CA ALA A 66 -19.74 13.31 -0.51
C ALA A 66 -20.48 14.56 -0.02
N ASP A 67 -21.57 14.38 0.69
CA ASP A 67 -22.25 15.49 1.40
C ASP A 67 -21.53 15.84 2.70
N LYS A 68 -20.86 14.85 3.31
CA LYS A 68 -20.01 15.02 4.49
C LYS A 68 -18.77 14.12 4.41
N VAL A 69 -17.63 14.66 4.79
CA VAL A 69 -16.39 13.88 4.96
C VAL A 69 -15.99 13.91 6.43
N ILE A 70 -15.67 12.74 6.97
CA ILE A 70 -15.19 12.54 8.34
C ILE A 70 -13.85 11.79 8.31
N ILE A 71 -13.11 11.84 9.40
CA ILE A 71 -11.86 11.09 9.55
C ILE A 71 -12.10 9.85 10.41
N GLU A 72 -11.60 8.71 9.99
CA GLU A 72 -11.60 7.46 10.76
C GLU A 72 -10.26 7.30 11.47
N ASP A 73 -10.29 7.30 12.81
CA ASP A 73 -9.08 7.31 13.65
C ASP A 73 -8.89 6.06 14.51
N TYR A 74 -9.94 5.22 14.70
CA TYR A 74 -9.85 4.09 15.63
C TYR A 74 -10.75 2.92 15.24
N ILE A 75 -10.39 1.73 15.78
CA ILE A 75 -11.19 0.50 15.64
C ILE A 75 -12.52 0.67 16.37
N GLY A 76 -13.64 0.35 15.71
CA GLY A 76 -14.99 0.48 16.27
C GLY A 76 -15.71 1.78 15.89
N GLN A 77 -15.00 2.80 15.41
CA GLN A 77 -15.61 4.08 15.01
C GLN A 77 -16.79 3.93 14.04
N LYS A 78 -16.78 2.89 13.20
CA LYS A 78 -17.88 2.64 12.27
C LYS A 78 -19.23 2.46 12.98
N ILE A 79 -19.24 1.78 14.14
CA ILE A 79 -20.46 1.59 14.95
C ILE A 79 -20.87 2.95 15.55
N ASP A 80 -19.91 3.68 16.13
CA ASP A 80 -20.18 4.97 16.75
C ASP A 80 -20.74 5.98 15.71
N ASP A 81 -20.16 6.00 14.51
CA ASP A 81 -20.60 6.89 13.44
C ASP A 81 -21.96 6.48 12.87
N ILE A 82 -22.24 5.17 12.72
CA ILE A 82 -23.56 4.67 12.29
C ILE A 82 -24.65 5.14 13.26
N GLN A 83 -24.40 5.00 14.56
CA GLN A 83 -25.35 5.45 15.59
C GLN A 83 -25.46 6.99 15.66
N LYS A 84 -24.32 7.68 15.61
CA LYS A 84 -24.25 9.16 15.71
C LYS A 84 -24.98 9.88 14.57
N TYR A 85 -24.89 9.32 13.37
CA TYR A 85 -25.45 9.95 12.15
C TYR A 85 -26.75 9.32 11.69
N ASP A 86 -27.31 8.37 12.46
CA ASP A 86 -28.53 7.63 12.13
C ASP A 86 -28.46 7.06 10.70
N VAL A 87 -27.43 6.23 10.47
CA VAL A 87 -27.10 5.70 9.15
C VAL A 87 -28.00 4.52 8.78
N ASP A 88 -28.65 4.61 7.62
CA ASP A 88 -29.51 3.55 7.08
C ASP A 88 -28.69 2.46 6.35
N ILE A 89 -27.62 2.87 5.66
CA ILE A 89 -26.81 1.97 4.83
C ILE A 89 -25.33 2.19 5.05
N PHE A 90 -24.62 1.10 5.35
CA PHE A 90 -23.16 1.01 5.23
C PHE A 90 -22.82 0.41 3.87
N ALA A 91 -22.16 1.18 2.98
CA ALA A 91 -21.77 0.74 1.65
C ALA A 91 -20.26 0.60 1.56
N ILE A 92 -19.76 -0.52 1.03
CA ILE A 92 -18.31 -0.76 0.87
C ILE A 92 -18.04 -1.63 -0.37
N GLY A 93 -16.79 -1.63 -0.87
CA GLY A 93 -16.41 -2.46 -2.01
C GLY A 93 -16.51 -3.96 -1.72
N SER A 94 -16.83 -4.76 -2.75
CA SER A 94 -16.98 -6.21 -2.65
C SER A 94 -15.70 -6.95 -2.25
N ASP A 95 -14.53 -6.32 -2.33
CA ASP A 95 -13.26 -6.87 -1.79
C ASP A 95 -13.34 -7.15 -0.27
N TRP A 96 -14.33 -6.57 0.40
CA TRP A 96 -14.58 -6.68 1.83
C TRP A 96 -15.78 -7.57 2.18
N GLU A 97 -16.31 -8.32 1.20
CA GLU A 97 -17.50 -9.15 1.38
C GLU A 97 -17.38 -10.05 2.62
N GLY A 98 -18.42 -10.05 3.45
CA GLY A 98 -18.50 -10.79 4.70
C GLY A 98 -17.77 -10.16 5.90
N LYS A 99 -16.80 -9.26 5.69
CA LYS A 99 -15.99 -8.70 6.79
C LYS A 99 -16.72 -7.67 7.66
N PHE A 100 -17.79 -7.09 7.14
CA PHE A 100 -18.58 -6.07 7.83
C PHE A 100 -20.02 -6.51 8.11
N ASP A 101 -20.33 -7.80 7.99
CA ASP A 101 -21.68 -8.34 8.25
C ASP A 101 -22.16 -8.10 9.67
N TYR A 102 -21.24 -7.97 10.63
CA TYR A 102 -21.58 -7.62 12.01
C TYR A 102 -22.26 -6.24 12.14
N LEU A 103 -22.11 -5.35 11.16
CA LEU A 103 -22.78 -4.05 11.12
C LEU A 103 -24.27 -4.15 10.75
N ASN A 104 -24.74 -5.33 10.27
CA ASN A 104 -26.16 -5.55 10.01
C ASN A 104 -27.04 -5.47 11.27
N GLU A 105 -26.44 -5.52 12.46
CA GLU A 105 -27.13 -5.24 13.73
C GLU A 105 -27.53 -3.76 13.87
N TYR A 106 -26.87 -2.86 13.15
CA TYR A 106 -27.02 -1.41 13.30
C TYR A 106 -27.63 -0.74 12.05
N CYS A 107 -27.26 -1.19 10.85
CA CYS A 107 -27.75 -0.65 9.58
C CYS A 107 -27.65 -1.70 8.48
N LYS A 108 -28.21 -1.43 7.30
CA LYS A 108 -28.09 -2.34 6.15
C LYS A 108 -26.70 -2.30 5.56
N VAL A 109 -25.98 -3.44 5.46
CA VAL A 109 -24.68 -3.55 4.80
C VAL A 109 -24.90 -3.87 3.31
N ILE A 110 -24.21 -3.12 2.42
CA ILE A 110 -24.23 -3.33 0.96
C ILE A 110 -22.81 -3.38 0.44
N TYR A 111 -22.45 -4.49 -0.22
CA TYR A 111 -21.18 -4.66 -0.91
C TYR A 111 -21.33 -4.24 -2.38
N LEU A 112 -20.58 -3.21 -2.76
CA LEU A 112 -20.63 -2.64 -4.11
C LEU A 112 -19.64 -3.35 -5.03
N PRO A 113 -20.02 -3.67 -6.27
CA PRO A 113 -19.14 -4.37 -7.19
C PRO A 113 -17.88 -3.53 -7.48
N ARG A 114 -16.75 -4.22 -7.60
CA ARG A 114 -15.47 -3.59 -7.93
C ARG A 114 -15.47 -3.07 -9.37
N THR A 115 -14.75 -1.97 -9.60
CA THR A 115 -14.37 -1.53 -10.95
C THR A 115 -13.10 -2.29 -11.34
N GLU A 116 -13.18 -3.11 -12.40
CA GLU A 116 -12.04 -3.88 -12.89
C GLU A 116 -10.97 -2.96 -13.50
N GLY A 117 -9.71 -3.41 -13.45
CA GLY A 117 -8.58 -2.81 -14.16
C GLY A 117 -7.93 -1.59 -13.49
N ILE A 118 -8.42 -1.10 -12.33
CA ILE A 118 -7.82 0.06 -11.66
C ILE A 118 -7.73 -0.16 -10.15
N SER A 119 -6.52 0.05 -9.60
CA SER A 119 -6.31 0.06 -8.14
C SER A 119 -5.22 1.06 -7.76
N SER A 120 -5.26 1.57 -6.52
CA SER A 120 -4.18 2.42 -5.97
C SER A 120 -2.82 1.73 -6.03
N THR A 121 -2.78 0.40 -5.94
CA THR A 121 -1.55 -0.39 -6.06
C THR A 121 -0.96 -0.31 -7.47
N MET A 122 -1.79 -0.41 -8.52
CA MET A 122 -1.35 -0.25 -9.92
C MET A 122 -0.84 1.17 -10.16
N LEU A 123 -1.55 2.19 -9.71
CA LEU A 123 -1.14 3.59 -9.87
C LEU A 123 0.17 3.89 -9.11
N ARG A 124 0.36 3.29 -7.94
CA ARG A 124 1.64 3.38 -7.21
C ARG A 124 2.78 2.75 -8.00
N ALA A 125 2.56 1.59 -8.60
CA ALA A 125 3.55 0.92 -9.45
C ALA A 125 3.89 1.74 -10.72
N GLU A 126 2.91 2.38 -11.35
CA GLU A 126 3.11 3.21 -12.55
C GLU A 126 3.80 4.56 -12.24
N SER A 127 3.63 5.10 -11.04
CA SER A 127 4.13 6.42 -10.65
C SER A 127 5.43 6.40 -9.86
N THR A 128 6.00 5.23 -9.53
CA THR A 128 7.26 5.10 -8.82
C THR A 128 8.42 5.03 -9.80
N ILE A 129 9.44 5.87 -9.57
CA ILE A 129 10.80 5.56 -9.96
C ILE A 129 11.13 4.29 -9.20
N ASP A 130 11.24 3.16 -9.89
CA ASP A 130 11.61 1.88 -9.27
C ASP A 130 13.12 1.93 -9.00
N VAL A 131 13.50 2.16 -7.74
CA VAL A 131 14.89 2.16 -7.30
C VAL A 131 15.40 0.73 -7.38
N LYS A 132 16.30 0.47 -8.30
CA LYS A 132 16.97 -0.82 -8.46
C LYS A 132 18.00 -0.99 -7.37
N VAL A 133 17.82 -1.96 -6.50
CA VAL A 133 18.73 -2.23 -5.37
C VAL A 133 19.60 -3.45 -5.68
N GLY A 134 20.91 -3.31 -5.43
CA GLY A 134 21.86 -4.41 -5.43
C GLY A 134 22.21 -4.87 -4.02
N ILE A 135 22.49 -6.15 -3.87
CA ILE A 135 22.96 -6.73 -2.59
C ILE A 135 24.43 -7.09 -2.70
N ILE A 136 25.23 -6.64 -1.71
CA ILE A 136 26.62 -7.08 -1.53
C ILE A 136 26.70 -7.90 -0.24
N GLY A 137 27.08 -9.18 -0.38
CA GLY A 137 27.10 -10.15 0.72
C GLY A 137 25.77 -10.89 0.81
N CYS A 138 25.74 -12.14 0.34
CA CYS A 138 24.54 -12.97 0.20
C CYS A 138 24.38 -13.95 1.38
N GLY A 139 24.86 -13.57 2.56
CA GLY A 139 24.79 -14.37 3.78
C GLY A 139 23.40 -14.36 4.45
N ARG A 140 23.34 -14.95 5.66
CA ARG A 140 22.10 -15.11 6.42
C ARG A 140 21.32 -13.79 6.64
N VAL A 141 22.02 -12.68 6.84
CA VAL A 141 21.38 -11.37 7.08
C VAL A 141 20.70 -10.84 5.82
N ALA A 142 21.33 -11.04 4.65
CA ALA A 142 20.80 -10.61 3.36
C ALA A 142 19.46 -11.30 2.98
N ASN A 143 19.23 -12.54 3.45
CA ASN A 143 18.06 -13.33 3.06
C ASN A 143 16.70 -12.70 3.41
N ARG A 144 16.64 -11.79 4.38
CA ARG A 144 15.40 -11.09 4.74
C ARG A 144 15.08 -9.94 3.79
N PHE A 145 16.10 -9.25 3.32
CA PHE A 145 15.93 -7.99 2.60
C PHE A 145 15.12 -8.10 1.32
N PRO A 146 15.24 -9.11 0.44
CA PRO A 146 14.41 -9.24 -0.75
C PRO A 146 12.91 -9.35 -0.43
N PHE A 147 12.55 -10.05 0.65
CA PHE A 147 11.16 -10.16 1.09
C PHE A 147 10.62 -8.84 1.63
N GLU A 148 11.44 -8.12 2.38
CA GLU A 148 11.10 -6.80 2.94
C GLU A 148 10.99 -5.75 1.83
N ALA A 149 11.88 -5.76 0.85
CA ALA A 149 11.84 -4.86 -0.30
C ALA A 149 10.61 -5.07 -1.19
N ASN A 150 10.15 -6.31 -1.36
CA ASN A 150 8.97 -6.64 -2.16
C ASN A 150 7.65 -6.10 -1.58
N VAL A 151 7.60 -5.74 -0.29
CA VAL A 151 6.41 -5.10 0.32
C VAL A 151 6.45 -3.58 0.25
N VAL A 152 7.56 -3.01 -0.21
CA VAL A 152 7.74 -1.57 -0.41
C VAL A 152 7.58 -1.25 -1.89
N ASN A 153 6.63 -0.37 -2.24
CA ASN A 153 6.49 0.08 -3.62
C ASN A 153 7.60 1.07 -3.98
N GLY A 154 8.22 0.88 -5.15
CA GLY A 154 9.25 1.78 -5.68
C GLY A 154 10.68 1.36 -5.36
N ALA A 155 10.88 0.13 -4.91
CA ALA A 155 12.18 -0.50 -4.82
C ALA A 155 12.09 -1.95 -5.28
N SER A 156 13.05 -2.39 -6.08
CA SER A 156 13.19 -3.79 -6.50
C SER A 156 14.62 -4.25 -6.32
N VAL A 157 14.81 -5.45 -5.79
CA VAL A 157 16.13 -6.07 -5.70
C VAL A 157 16.40 -6.78 -7.02
N VAL A 158 17.36 -6.28 -7.80
CA VAL A 158 17.59 -6.72 -9.19
C VAL A 158 18.92 -7.45 -9.38
N ALA A 159 19.87 -7.33 -8.45
CA ALA A 159 21.19 -7.92 -8.57
C ALA A 159 21.79 -8.29 -7.20
N ALA A 160 22.66 -9.29 -7.18
CA ALA A 160 23.39 -9.70 -6.00
C ALA A 160 24.83 -10.10 -6.33
N TYR A 161 25.74 -9.77 -5.43
CA TYR A 161 27.17 -10.12 -5.48
C TYR A 161 27.62 -10.66 -4.14
N ASP A 162 28.43 -11.71 -4.17
CA ASP A 162 29.19 -12.21 -3.03
C ASP A 162 30.62 -12.56 -3.49
N ILE A 163 31.59 -12.44 -2.59
CA ILE A 163 32.97 -12.82 -2.88
C ILE A 163 33.08 -14.34 -3.18
N ASP A 164 32.20 -15.14 -2.63
CA ASP A 164 32.02 -16.55 -3.01
C ASP A 164 30.91 -16.68 -4.04
N PRO A 165 31.24 -16.98 -5.34
CA PRO A 165 30.22 -17.09 -6.39
C PRO A 165 29.16 -18.15 -6.14
N LYS A 166 29.46 -19.20 -5.37
CA LYS A 166 28.48 -20.24 -5.02
C LYS A 166 27.41 -19.74 -4.07
N VAL A 167 27.79 -18.81 -3.19
CA VAL A 167 26.86 -18.19 -2.23
C VAL A 167 25.90 -17.27 -2.96
N SER A 168 26.39 -16.43 -3.88
CA SER A 168 25.53 -15.54 -4.68
C SER A 168 24.65 -16.32 -5.69
N GLU A 169 25.16 -17.39 -6.30
CA GLU A 169 24.39 -18.27 -7.19
C GLU A 169 23.18 -18.89 -6.45
N LYS A 170 23.43 -19.46 -5.27
CA LYS A 170 22.37 -19.99 -4.44
C LYS A 170 21.37 -18.93 -4.03
N PHE A 171 21.85 -17.77 -3.62
CA PHE A 171 20.99 -16.66 -3.20
C PHE A 171 20.05 -16.19 -4.31
N VAL A 172 20.56 -16.03 -5.53
CA VAL A 172 19.74 -15.63 -6.70
C VAL A 172 18.74 -16.72 -7.09
N THR A 173 19.11 -18.00 -6.92
CA THR A 173 18.20 -19.13 -7.17
C THR A 173 17.03 -19.15 -6.16
N ASP A 174 17.34 -18.88 -4.88
CA ASP A 174 16.34 -18.88 -3.80
C ASP A 174 15.39 -17.66 -3.86
N HIS A 175 15.85 -16.56 -4.45
CA HIS A 175 15.12 -15.27 -4.53
C HIS A 175 14.88 -14.84 -5.98
N GLN A 176 13.99 -15.43 -6.69
CA GLN A 176 13.67 -15.18 -8.12
C GLN A 176 13.72 -13.69 -8.53
N ASN A 177 14.00 -13.42 -9.81
CA ASN A 177 14.08 -12.09 -10.45
C ASN A 177 15.33 -11.25 -10.14
N MET A 178 16.41 -11.84 -9.63
CA MET A 178 17.70 -11.18 -9.45
C MET A 178 18.75 -11.75 -10.38
N LYS A 179 19.74 -10.92 -10.76
CA LYS A 179 20.91 -11.35 -11.50
C LYS A 179 22.09 -11.54 -10.56
N GLN A 180 22.82 -12.65 -10.69
CA GLN A 180 24.14 -12.81 -10.09
C GLN A 180 25.14 -11.93 -10.85
N CYS A 181 25.91 -11.10 -10.14
CA CYS A 181 27.01 -10.33 -10.69
C CYS A 181 28.36 -11.01 -10.40
N CYS A 182 29.28 -10.95 -11.37
CA CYS A 182 30.59 -11.54 -11.26
C CYS A 182 31.55 -10.68 -10.46
N ASP A 183 31.36 -9.37 -10.45
CA ASP A 183 32.16 -8.38 -9.73
C ASP A 183 31.30 -7.19 -9.28
N LEU A 184 31.91 -6.26 -8.57
CA LEU A 184 31.26 -5.05 -8.06
C LEU A 184 30.96 -4.06 -9.16
N ASP A 185 31.77 -3.97 -10.19
CA ASP A 185 31.57 -3.01 -11.29
C ASP A 185 30.30 -3.39 -12.07
N GLU A 186 30.10 -4.67 -12.36
CA GLU A 186 28.87 -5.17 -12.97
C GLU A 186 27.64 -4.89 -12.09
N LEU A 187 27.76 -4.97 -10.76
CA LEU A 187 26.68 -4.64 -9.85
C LEU A 187 26.33 -3.14 -9.92
N TYR A 188 27.36 -2.27 -9.86
CA TYR A 188 27.18 -0.81 -9.84
C TYR A 188 26.53 -0.27 -11.11
N GLU A 189 26.83 -0.85 -12.26
CA GLU A 189 26.19 -0.45 -13.54
C GLU A 189 24.70 -0.78 -13.62
N ARG A 190 24.19 -1.66 -12.73
CA ARG A 190 22.80 -2.18 -12.80
C ARG A 190 21.87 -1.58 -11.79
N VAL A 191 22.38 -0.90 -10.77
CA VAL A 191 21.59 -0.51 -9.60
C VAL A 191 21.70 0.96 -9.27
N ASP A 192 20.64 1.48 -8.67
CA ASP A 192 20.59 2.87 -8.19
C ASP A 192 20.98 2.99 -6.71
N ALA A 193 20.90 1.87 -5.97
CA ALA A 193 21.23 1.80 -4.56
C ALA A 193 21.82 0.43 -4.18
N ILE A 194 22.57 0.39 -3.08
CA ILE A 194 23.25 -0.83 -2.63
C ILE A 194 22.89 -1.12 -1.18
N TYR A 195 22.50 -2.36 -0.91
CA TYR A 195 22.36 -2.92 0.42
C TYR A 195 23.59 -3.78 0.75
N VAL A 196 24.39 -3.33 1.72
CA VAL A 196 25.62 -4.04 2.12
C VAL A 196 25.33 -4.90 3.35
N ALA A 197 25.43 -6.22 3.19
CA ALA A 197 25.18 -7.23 4.22
C ALA A 197 26.44 -8.07 4.54
N THR A 198 27.61 -7.47 4.39
CA THR A 198 28.92 -8.13 4.67
C THR A 198 29.31 -7.98 6.14
N PRO A 199 30.24 -8.83 6.66
CA PRO A 199 30.81 -8.64 7.98
C PRO A 199 31.50 -7.26 8.12
N HIS A 200 31.50 -6.71 9.33
CA HIS A 200 31.85 -5.31 9.62
C HIS A 200 33.20 -4.87 9.04
N LEU A 201 34.22 -5.75 9.06
CA LEU A 201 35.56 -5.43 8.53
C LEU A 201 35.60 -5.31 7.00
N SER A 202 34.74 -6.04 6.28
CA SER A 202 34.66 -6.01 4.82
C SER A 202 33.81 -4.85 4.32
N THR A 203 32.84 -4.41 5.11
CA THR A 203 31.93 -3.28 4.77
C THR A 203 32.69 -1.97 4.56
N MET A 204 33.73 -1.70 5.39
CA MET A 204 34.52 -0.47 5.30
C MET A 204 35.36 -0.38 4.03
N SER A 205 35.82 -1.49 3.46
CA SER A 205 36.54 -1.49 2.19
C SER A 205 35.64 -1.22 1.01
N ILE A 206 34.41 -1.74 1.04
CA ILE A 206 33.40 -1.54 -0.02
C ILE A 206 32.95 -0.09 -0.07
N ILE A 207 32.62 0.53 1.08
CA ILE A 207 32.14 1.94 1.16
C ILE A 207 33.18 2.95 0.68
N ARG A 208 34.50 2.61 0.73
CA ARG A 208 35.58 3.49 0.25
C ARG A 208 35.79 3.44 -1.26
N THR A 209 35.15 2.50 -1.95
CA THR A 209 35.32 2.27 -3.39
C THR A 209 34.11 2.85 -4.19
N VAL A 210 33.05 3.24 -3.49
CA VAL A 210 31.85 3.96 -4.00
C VAL A 210 32.01 5.45 -3.73
#